data_fed47dda8f7071da223e681b84336ede
#
_entry.id   fed47dda8f7071da223e681b84336ede
#
_cell.length_a   1.000
_cell.length_b   1.000
_cell.length_c   1.000
_cell.angle_alpha   90.00
_cell.angle_beta   90.00
_cell.angle_gamma   90.00
#
_symmetry.space_group_name_H-M   'P 1'
#
loop_
_entity.id
_entity.type
_entity.pdbx_description
1 polymer ?
#
loop_
_entity_poly.entity_id
_entity_poly.type
_entity_poly.pdbx_seq_one_letter_code
_entity_poly.pdbx_strand_id
1 'polypeptide(L)'
;MNIQAHSLLNNLDDRSSLQRSNVDGCCLTWRAWGSQNIDRRPVVLLHGGFGAWNHWIRNIPLLEKDFNVLAVDLPGCGDSSDPPKPYTAKSLADIVSSSLDEVVGQDAPFDLIAFSFGGFLSGLIAHSQKRRINSVTLIGSPILGLTGDGPANDLIEVPKELSELEKKPMYLHNLRQLMVHKPESADELALTIHIENMAKARLRSRGIARTLVLADSLKNLPCSLHCLFGEQDTTLHPDLDGIEKYVRDIHPGASFEIVEDAGHWVQFEAPERVNAILSRILTEN
;
A
#
# COMPACT_ATOMS: atom_id res chain seq x y z
N MET A 1 -13.76 -1.88 22.22
CA MET A 1 -13.33 -2.49 20.93
C MET A 1 -14.58 -2.89 20.16
N ASN A 2 -14.67 -2.57 18.87
CA ASN A 2 -15.85 -2.91 18.05
C ASN A 2 -15.76 -4.39 17.61
N ILE A 3 -16.65 -5.23 18.15
CA ILE A 3 -16.66 -6.68 17.88
C ILE A 3 -16.81 -6.98 16.38
N GLN A 4 -17.60 -6.17 15.66
CA GLN A 4 -17.86 -6.39 14.23
C GLN A 4 -16.60 -6.09 13.37
N ALA A 5 -15.88 -5.00 13.65
CA ALA A 5 -14.64 -4.66 12.94
C ALA A 5 -13.58 -5.75 13.11
N HIS A 6 -13.35 -6.20 14.36
CA HIS A 6 -12.43 -7.29 14.64
C HIS A 6 -12.86 -8.61 14.00
N SER A 7 -14.17 -8.90 13.96
CA SER A 7 -14.69 -10.11 13.31
C SER A 7 -14.38 -10.11 11.80
N LEU A 8 -14.50 -8.97 11.12
CA LEU A 8 -14.14 -8.85 9.68
C LEU A 8 -12.65 -9.08 9.47
N LEU A 9 -11.81 -8.43 10.28
CA LEU A 9 -10.35 -8.59 10.20
C LEU A 9 -9.93 -10.03 10.45
N ASN A 10 -10.40 -10.63 11.56
CA ASN A 10 -10.06 -12.00 11.92
C ASN A 10 -10.56 -13.00 10.86
N ASN A 11 -11.77 -12.83 10.36
CA ASN A 11 -12.30 -13.72 9.31
C ASN A 11 -11.43 -13.73 8.05
N LEU A 12 -10.93 -12.57 7.62
CA LEU A 12 -10.06 -12.50 6.45
C LEU A 12 -8.67 -13.03 6.77
N ASP A 13 -8.11 -12.71 7.95
CA ASP A 13 -6.81 -13.21 8.40
C ASP A 13 -6.80 -14.74 8.54
N ASP A 14 -7.82 -15.32 9.20
CA ASP A 14 -7.98 -16.77 9.41
C ASP A 14 -8.07 -17.57 8.09
N ARG A 15 -8.55 -16.95 7.03
CA ARG A 15 -8.60 -17.56 5.68
C ARG A 15 -7.28 -17.44 4.93
N SER A 16 -6.35 -16.66 5.42
CA SER A 16 -5.06 -16.50 4.77
C SER A 16 -4.11 -17.68 5.06
N SER A 17 -3.24 -17.96 4.12
CA SER A 17 -2.06 -18.80 4.33
C SER A 17 -0.89 -17.91 4.74
N LEU A 18 -0.37 -18.08 5.95
CA LEU A 18 0.75 -17.28 6.46
C LEU A 18 2.07 -17.85 5.95
N GLN A 19 2.89 -16.99 5.35
CA GLN A 19 4.23 -17.30 4.88
C GLN A 19 5.23 -16.33 5.51
N ARG A 20 6.48 -16.78 5.67
CA ARG A 20 7.57 -15.95 6.18
C ARG A 20 8.81 -16.13 5.32
N SER A 21 9.48 -15.04 5.03
CA SER A 21 10.79 -15.02 4.37
C SER A 21 11.78 -14.27 5.24
N ASN A 22 13.05 -14.61 5.13
CA ASN A 22 14.11 -13.94 5.90
C ASN A 22 15.20 -13.44 4.95
N VAL A 23 15.27 -12.13 4.82
CA VAL A 23 16.24 -11.47 3.93
C VAL A 23 17.11 -10.55 4.77
N ASP A 24 18.40 -10.80 4.80
CA ASP A 24 19.41 -10.00 5.51
C ASP A 24 19.08 -9.77 7.01
N GLY A 25 18.45 -10.75 7.67
CA GLY A 25 18.02 -10.66 9.06
C GLY A 25 16.68 -9.93 9.26
N CYS A 26 16.04 -9.48 8.20
CA CYS A 26 14.67 -8.95 8.24
C CYS A 26 13.67 -10.06 7.89
N CYS A 27 12.84 -10.46 8.84
CA CYS A 27 11.77 -11.44 8.63
C CYS A 27 10.52 -10.72 8.14
N LEU A 28 10.08 -10.98 6.91
CA LEU A 28 8.84 -10.48 6.35
C LEU A 28 7.71 -11.49 6.56
N THR A 29 6.55 -10.96 6.91
CA THR A 29 5.30 -11.72 7.05
C THR A 29 4.42 -11.45 5.84
N TRP A 30 4.01 -12.51 5.17
CA TRP A 30 3.14 -12.52 4.02
C TRP A 30 1.85 -13.26 4.34
N ARG A 31 0.77 -12.75 3.82
CA ARG A 31 -0.53 -13.42 3.83
C ARG A 31 -0.97 -13.69 2.41
N ALA A 32 -1.42 -14.92 2.13
CA ALA A 32 -1.84 -15.35 0.81
C ALA A 32 -3.28 -15.87 0.82
N TRP A 33 -4.05 -15.44 -0.17
CA TRP A 33 -5.42 -15.89 -0.42
C TRP A 33 -5.54 -16.40 -1.85
N GLY A 34 -6.43 -17.36 -2.10
CA GLY A 34 -6.62 -17.95 -3.43
C GLY A 34 -5.51 -18.93 -3.85
N SER A 35 -4.50 -19.19 -3.01
CA SER A 35 -3.31 -20.01 -3.29
C SER A 35 -3.59 -21.50 -3.55
N GLN A 36 -4.82 -21.95 -3.35
CA GLN A 36 -5.24 -23.32 -3.66
C GLN A 36 -5.25 -23.62 -5.17
N ASN A 37 -5.24 -22.59 -6.02
CA ASN A 37 -5.23 -22.74 -7.47
C ASN A 37 -3.89 -22.23 -8.04
N ILE A 38 -3.00 -23.19 -8.34
CA ILE A 38 -1.65 -22.91 -8.86
C ILE A 38 -1.63 -22.19 -10.22
N ASP A 39 -2.72 -22.31 -10.99
CA ASP A 39 -2.82 -21.68 -12.31
C ASP A 39 -3.20 -20.19 -12.25
N ARG A 40 -3.58 -19.70 -11.07
CA ARG A 40 -3.93 -18.29 -10.92
C ARG A 40 -2.69 -17.41 -10.83
N ARG A 41 -2.72 -16.32 -11.57
CA ARG A 41 -1.63 -15.33 -11.58
C ARG A 41 -1.49 -14.66 -10.21
N PRO A 42 -0.27 -14.51 -9.68
CA PRO A 42 0.01 -13.80 -8.45
C PRO A 42 -0.26 -12.29 -8.59
N VAL A 43 -0.95 -11.73 -7.60
CA VAL A 43 -1.13 -10.29 -7.41
C VAL A 43 -0.53 -9.92 -6.06
N VAL A 44 0.49 -9.09 -6.06
CA VAL A 44 1.24 -8.66 -4.89
C VAL A 44 0.73 -7.30 -4.42
N LEU A 45 0.38 -7.19 -3.14
CA LEU A 45 -0.16 -6.00 -2.50
C LEU A 45 0.84 -5.41 -1.50
N LEU A 46 1.26 -4.15 -1.71
CA LEU A 46 2.10 -3.39 -0.79
C LEU A 46 1.27 -2.29 -0.11
N HIS A 47 1.25 -2.28 1.21
CA HIS A 47 0.52 -1.28 2.00
C HIS A 47 1.25 0.07 2.11
N GLY A 48 0.54 1.10 2.57
CA GLY A 48 1.08 2.43 2.82
C GLY A 48 1.92 2.53 4.11
N GLY A 49 2.51 3.68 4.33
CA GLY A 49 3.26 3.98 5.56
C GLY A 49 2.40 3.77 6.81
N PHE A 50 3.01 3.29 7.88
CA PHE A 50 2.35 2.95 9.16
C PHE A 50 1.20 1.95 9.02
N GLY A 51 1.17 1.15 7.92
CA GLY A 51 0.12 0.20 7.61
C GLY A 51 0.52 -1.25 7.80
N ALA A 52 -0.36 -2.14 7.34
CA ALA A 52 -0.16 -3.57 7.25
C ALA A 52 -1.03 -4.12 6.09
N TRP A 53 -1.05 -5.43 5.89
CA TRP A 53 -1.88 -6.12 4.90
C TRP A 53 -3.35 -5.66 4.89
N ASN A 54 -3.89 -5.28 6.04
CA ASN A 54 -5.29 -4.88 6.24
C ASN A 54 -5.67 -3.53 5.61
N HIS A 55 -4.72 -2.76 5.05
CA HIS A 55 -5.03 -1.66 4.15
C HIS A 55 -5.81 -2.11 2.92
N TRP A 56 -5.82 -3.41 2.62
CA TRP A 56 -6.48 -4.06 1.48
C TRP A 56 -7.74 -4.84 1.86
N ILE A 57 -8.26 -4.64 3.08
CA ILE A 57 -9.38 -5.40 3.66
C ILE A 57 -10.62 -5.46 2.76
N ARG A 58 -10.91 -4.38 2.01
CA ARG A 58 -12.06 -4.26 1.11
C ARG A 58 -11.77 -4.70 -0.33
N ASN A 59 -10.52 -5.09 -0.65
CA ASN A 59 -10.10 -5.43 -2.00
C ASN A 59 -9.74 -6.92 -2.13
N ILE A 60 -9.08 -7.47 -1.12
CA ILE A 60 -8.70 -8.90 -1.10
C ILE A 60 -9.88 -9.83 -1.42
N PRO A 61 -11.09 -9.67 -0.82
CA PRO A 61 -12.20 -10.59 -1.08
C PRO A 61 -12.69 -10.63 -2.52
N LEU A 62 -12.44 -9.57 -3.30
CA LEU A 62 -12.72 -9.59 -4.74
C LEU A 62 -11.57 -10.23 -5.51
N LEU A 63 -10.34 -9.78 -5.26
CA LEU A 63 -9.16 -10.21 -5.99
C LEU A 63 -8.89 -11.73 -5.82
N GLU A 64 -9.11 -12.30 -4.63
CA GLU A 64 -8.89 -13.73 -4.36
C GLU A 64 -9.79 -14.66 -5.18
N LYS A 65 -10.85 -14.15 -5.81
CA LYS A 65 -11.73 -14.95 -6.66
C LYS A 65 -11.03 -15.42 -7.93
N ASP A 66 -10.19 -14.58 -8.49
CA ASP A 66 -9.56 -14.79 -9.80
C ASP A 66 -8.03 -14.87 -9.74
N PHE A 67 -7.40 -14.38 -8.67
CA PHE A 67 -5.96 -14.28 -8.51
C PHE A 67 -5.44 -14.97 -7.24
N ASN A 68 -4.16 -15.29 -7.22
CA ASN A 68 -3.42 -15.59 -6.01
C ASN A 68 -2.95 -14.29 -5.39
N VAL A 69 -3.62 -13.82 -4.34
CA VAL A 69 -3.34 -12.55 -3.69
C VAL A 69 -2.30 -12.74 -2.60
N LEU A 70 -1.23 -11.95 -2.66
CA LEU A 70 -0.17 -11.94 -1.64
C LEU A 70 -0.02 -10.53 -1.08
N ALA A 71 -0.29 -10.35 0.20
CA ALA A 71 -0.08 -9.08 0.88
C ALA A 71 1.05 -9.22 1.90
N VAL A 72 2.03 -8.32 1.82
CA VAL A 72 3.15 -8.27 2.75
C VAL A 72 2.91 -7.22 3.82
N ASP A 73 3.35 -7.50 5.04
CA ASP A 73 3.67 -6.46 5.98
C ASP A 73 5.09 -5.97 5.67
N LEU A 74 5.25 -4.70 5.27
CA LEU A 74 6.53 -4.11 4.89
C LEU A 74 7.53 -4.12 6.07
N PRO A 75 8.84 -4.06 5.84
CA PRO A 75 9.83 -4.02 6.91
C PRO A 75 9.51 -2.99 7.98
N GLY A 76 9.52 -3.40 9.25
CA GLY A 76 9.19 -2.55 10.40
C GLY A 76 7.71 -2.18 10.53
N CYS A 77 6.82 -2.90 9.86
CA CYS A 77 5.37 -2.73 9.93
C CYS A 77 4.68 -4.06 10.25
N GLY A 78 3.46 -3.99 10.78
CA GLY A 78 2.64 -5.16 11.06
C GLY A 78 3.41 -6.23 11.85
N ASP A 79 3.35 -7.46 11.37
CA ASP A 79 3.99 -8.63 11.96
C ASP A 79 5.39 -8.92 11.38
N SER A 80 5.90 -8.07 10.47
CA SER A 80 7.28 -8.13 9.97
C SER A 80 8.27 -7.54 10.97
N SER A 81 9.51 -8.02 10.95
CA SER A 81 10.57 -7.49 11.82
C SER A 81 11.13 -6.15 11.30
N ASP A 82 11.93 -5.49 12.13
CA ASP A 82 12.62 -4.26 11.75
C ASP A 82 13.69 -4.54 10.69
N PRO A 83 13.85 -3.64 9.70
CA PRO A 83 14.97 -3.74 8.77
C PRO A 83 16.31 -3.42 9.44
N PRO A 84 17.43 -3.98 8.95
CA PRO A 84 18.76 -3.57 9.38
C PRO A 84 18.98 -2.06 9.22
N LYS A 85 19.68 -1.45 10.18
CA LYS A 85 20.03 -0.02 10.13
C LYS A 85 21.48 0.17 9.69
N PRO A 86 21.80 1.24 8.95
CA PRO A 86 20.87 2.24 8.39
C PRO A 86 20.09 1.68 7.20
N TYR A 87 18.83 2.09 7.03
CA TYR A 87 18.01 1.69 5.88
C TYR A 87 17.73 2.87 4.95
N THR A 88 17.57 2.57 3.66
CA THR A 88 17.24 3.49 2.58
C THR A 88 16.05 2.96 1.79
N ALA A 89 15.47 3.77 0.88
CA ALA A 89 14.47 3.29 -0.05
C ALA A 89 14.95 2.04 -0.81
N LYS A 90 16.21 2.07 -1.28
CA LYS A 90 16.80 0.95 -2.01
C LYS A 90 16.90 -0.32 -1.15
N SER A 91 17.46 -0.24 0.05
CA SER A 91 17.60 -1.44 0.90
C SER A 91 16.25 -2.03 1.32
N LEU A 92 15.23 -1.20 1.55
CA LEU A 92 13.87 -1.67 1.82
C LEU A 92 13.25 -2.35 0.60
N ALA A 93 13.44 -1.78 -0.60
CA ALA A 93 12.98 -2.39 -1.85
C ALA A 93 13.72 -3.70 -2.16
N ASP A 94 15.03 -3.77 -1.89
CA ASP A 94 15.84 -4.99 -2.08
C ASP A 94 15.34 -6.12 -1.15
N ILE A 95 15.05 -5.83 0.12
CA ILE A 95 14.47 -6.80 1.07
C ILE A 95 13.15 -7.36 0.55
N VAL A 96 12.22 -6.48 0.13
CA VAL A 96 10.92 -6.91 -0.42
C VAL A 96 11.12 -7.70 -1.72
N SER A 97 12.01 -7.26 -2.59
CA SER A 97 12.29 -7.90 -3.88
C SER A 97 12.87 -9.31 -3.72
N SER A 98 13.84 -9.49 -2.83
CA SER A 98 14.42 -10.82 -2.54
C SER A 98 13.40 -11.74 -1.87
N SER A 99 12.55 -11.19 -1.02
CA SER A 99 11.45 -11.93 -0.40
C SER A 99 10.41 -12.41 -1.42
N LEU A 100 10.14 -11.62 -2.48
CA LEU A 100 9.28 -12.04 -3.59
C LEU A 100 9.80 -13.28 -4.31
N ASP A 101 11.12 -13.45 -4.43
CA ASP A 101 11.73 -14.62 -5.05
C ASP A 101 11.43 -15.90 -4.25
N GLU A 102 11.34 -15.80 -2.92
CA GLU A 102 11.00 -16.93 -2.05
C GLU A 102 9.49 -17.25 -2.06
N VAL A 103 8.64 -16.21 -2.08
CA VAL A 103 7.18 -16.36 -1.85
C VAL A 103 6.39 -16.57 -3.14
N VAL A 104 6.78 -15.89 -4.22
CA VAL A 104 6.15 -16.01 -5.55
C VAL A 104 6.86 -17.04 -6.43
N GLY A 105 8.14 -17.31 -6.14
CA GLY A 105 9.04 -18.09 -7.01
C GLY A 105 9.80 -17.21 -7.98
N GLN A 106 10.98 -17.67 -8.43
CA GLN A 106 11.94 -16.84 -9.19
C GLN A 106 11.49 -16.50 -10.62
N ASP A 107 10.65 -17.34 -11.22
CA ASP A 107 10.26 -17.23 -12.63
C ASP A 107 8.77 -16.93 -12.83
N ALA A 108 7.94 -16.98 -11.78
CA ALA A 108 6.52 -16.76 -11.92
C ALA A 108 6.21 -15.28 -12.19
N PRO A 109 5.49 -14.94 -13.29
CA PRO A 109 5.08 -13.56 -13.54
C PRO A 109 4.05 -13.10 -12.51
N PHE A 110 4.06 -11.81 -12.16
CA PHE A 110 3.12 -11.24 -11.20
C PHE A 110 2.77 -9.79 -11.53
N ASP A 111 1.67 -9.32 -10.96
CA ASP A 111 1.28 -7.91 -10.94
C ASP A 111 1.51 -7.31 -9.56
N LEU A 112 1.93 -6.04 -9.50
CA LEU A 112 2.21 -5.32 -8.27
C LEU A 112 1.22 -4.18 -8.09
N ILE A 113 0.43 -4.22 -7.02
CA ILE A 113 -0.47 -3.14 -6.62
C ILE A 113 0.07 -2.54 -5.32
N ALA A 114 0.34 -1.26 -5.32
CA ALA A 114 1.08 -0.63 -4.24
C ALA A 114 0.46 0.70 -3.81
N PHE A 115 0.17 0.82 -2.51
CA PHE A 115 -0.43 1.99 -1.90
C PHE A 115 0.60 2.89 -1.23
N SER A 116 0.53 4.19 -1.50
CA SER A 116 1.28 5.22 -0.77
C SER A 116 2.78 4.89 -0.66
N PHE A 117 3.30 4.61 0.54
CA PHE A 117 4.69 4.23 0.75
C PHE A 117 5.09 2.91 0.08
N GLY A 118 4.18 1.94 -0.01
CA GLY A 118 4.40 0.74 -0.82
C GLY A 118 4.64 1.09 -2.29
N GLY A 119 3.85 2.03 -2.82
CA GLY A 119 4.04 2.57 -4.16
C GLY A 119 5.38 3.31 -4.32
N PHE A 120 5.81 4.04 -3.28
CA PHE A 120 7.12 4.68 -3.29
C PHE A 120 8.29 3.70 -3.50
N LEU A 121 8.16 2.45 -3.01
CA LEU A 121 9.17 1.40 -3.21
C LEU A 121 9.02 0.65 -4.54
N SER A 122 7.84 0.68 -5.15
CA SER A 122 7.46 -0.22 -6.25
C SER A 122 8.28 -0.04 -7.52
N GLY A 123 8.70 1.19 -7.85
CA GLY A 123 9.57 1.43 -9.00
C GLY A 123 10.92 0.72 -8.89
N LEU A 124 11.55 0.77 -7.70
CA LEU A 124 12.80 0.06 -7.42
C LEU A 124 12.61 -1.46 -7.47
N ILE A 125 11.49 -1.96 -6.91
CA ILE A 125 11.13 -3.38 -6.96
C ILE A 125 10.93 -3.81 -8.42
N ALA A 126 10.23 -3.02 -9.24
CA ALA A 126 9.99 -3.34 -10.64
C ALA A 126 11.29 -3.48 -11.44
N HIS A 127 12.27 -2.60 -11.22
CA HIS A 127 13.57 -2.73 -11.87
C HIS A 127 14.34 -3.99 -11.43
N SER A 128 14.25 -4.36 -10.16
CA SER A 128 14.84 -5.59 -9.63
C SER A 128 14.16 -6.84 -10.21
N GLN A 129 12.84 -6.80 -10.39
CA GLN A 129 11.99 -7.89 -10.86
C GLN A 129 11.65 -7.84 -12.35
N LYS A 130 12.39 -7.09 -13.14
CA LYS A 130 12.09 -6.73 -14.55
C LYS A 130 11.75 -7.89 -15.48
N ARG A 131 12.19 -9.12 -15.18
CA ARG A 131 11.93 -10.31 -16.01
C ARG A 131 10.53 -10.91 -15.81
N ARG A 132 9.87 -10.58 -14.71
CA ARG A 132 8.62 -11.25 -14.33
C ARG A 132 7.51 -10.32 -13.83
N ILE A 133 7.77 -9.02 -13.75
CA ILE A 133 6.73 -8.06 -13.40
C ILE A 133 5.94 -7.65 -14.64
N ASN A 134 4.63 -7.88 -14.64
CA ASN A 134 3.75 -7.53 -15.75
C ASN A 134 3.31 -6.07 -15.67
N SER A 135 2.89 -5.65 -14.50
CA SER A 135 2.39 -4.29 -14.27
C SER A 135 2.69 -3.79 -12.87
N VAL A 136 2.75 -2.47 -12.75
CA VAL A 136 2.74 -1.73 -11.47
C VAL A 136 1.51 -0.85 -11.44
N THR A 137 0.67 -1.02 -10.42
CA THR A 137 -0.45 -0.12 -10.12
C THR A 137 -0.11 0.70 -8.87
N LEU A 138 0.04 2.00 -9.03
CA LEU A 138 0.29 2.95 -7.95
C LEU A 138 -1.04 3.52 -7.46
N ILE A 139 -1.32 3.40 -6.17
CA ILE A 139 -2.52 3.97 -5.54
C ILE A 139 -2.08 5.01 -4.52
N GLY A 140 -2.52 6.26 -4.66
CA GLY A 140 -2.19 7.35 -3.73
C GLY A 140 -0.69 7.51 -3.46
N SER A 141 0.15 7.21 -4.43
CA SER A 141 1.61 7.15 -4.23
C SER A 141 2.28 8.49 -4.46
N PRO A 142 3.26 8.89 -3.62
CA PRO A 142 3.92 10.20 -3.71
C PRO A 142 4.96 10.22 -4.84
N ILE A 143 4.51 10.26 -6.09
CA ILE A 143 5.36 10.16 -7.28
C ILE A 143 6.42 11.26 -7.29
N LEU A 144 6.02 12.51 -7.04
CA LEU A 144 6.93 13.66 -7.00
C LEU A 144 7.47 13.98 -5.58
N GLY A 145 7.36 13.00 -4.67
CA GLY A 145 7.73 13.14 -3.27
C GLY A 145 6.63 13.80 -2.42
N LEU A 146 6.71 13.62 -1.11
CA LEU A 146 5.83 14.30 -0.17
C LEU A 146 6.32 15.73 0.03
N THR A 147 5.43 16.70 -0.12
CA THR A 147 5.74 18.12 0.20
C THR A 147 5.74 18.34 1.71
N GLY A 148 6.49 19.38 2.16
CA GLY A 148 6.57 19.75 3.58
C GLY A 148 5.30 20.42 4.13
N ASP A 149 4.43 20.91 3.26
CA ASP A 149 3.33 21.85 3.56
C ASP A 149 1.95 21.19 3.44
N GLY A 150 1.84 19.89 3.68
CA GLY A 150 0.56 19.19 3.61
C GLY A 150 -0.13 19.03 4.99
N PRO A 151 -1.33 18.41 5.04
CA PRO A 151 -2.13 18.20 6.26
C PRO A 151 -1.41 17.36 7.31
N ALA A 152 -0.24 16.82 6.99
CA ALA A 152 0.65 16.21 7.97
C ALA A 152 1.07 17.16 9.12
N ASN A 153 0.92 18.48 8.94
CA ASN A 153 1.19 19.46 9.98
C ASN A 153 0.04 19.58 11.00
N ASP A 154 -1.16 19.14 10.64
CA ASP A 154 -2.35 19.18 11.49
C ASP A 154 -2.59 17.87 12.25
N LEU A 155 -1.68 16.89 12.09
CA LEU A 155 -1.79 15.63 12.82
C LEU A 155 -1.48 15.80 14.30
N ILE A 156 -2.32 15.20 15.13
CA ILE A 156 -2.15 15.18 16.57
C ILE A 156 -1.17 14.07 16.93
N GLU A 157 -0.11 14.40 17.65
CA GLU A 157 0.73 13.39 18.28
C GLU A 157 -0.06 12.67 19.37
N VAL A 158 -0.09 11.34 19.32
CA VAL A 158 -0.84 10.51 20.27
C VAL A 158 0.09 10.06 21.38
N PRO A 159 0.00 10.61 22.61
CA PRO A 159 0.85 10.25 23.72
C PRO A 159 0.67 8.79 24.13
N LYS A 160 1.77 8.11 24.43
CA LYS A 160 1.74 6.68 24.77
C LYS A 160 1.07 6.42 26.13
N GLU A 161 1.11 7.39 27.00
CA GLU A 161 0.67 7.31 28.39
C GLU A 161 -0.85 7.37 28.55
N LEU A 162 -1.55 7.87 27.53
CA LEU A 162 -3.01 7.96 27.54
C LEU A 162 -3.65 6.57 27.45
N SER A 163 -4.83 6.43 28.04
CA SER A 163 -5.67 5.25 27.85
C SER A 163 -6.18 5.15 26.40
N GLU A 164 -6.58 3.96 25.98
CA GLU A 164 -7.11 3.76 24.63
C GLU A 164 -8.39 4.57 24.37
N LEU A 165 -9.18 4.85 25.39
CA LEU A 165 -10.36 5.70 25.30
C LEU A 165 -10.00 7.16 24.99
N GLU A 166 -8.94 7.67 25.61
CA GLU A 166 -8.46 9.05 25.40
C GLU A 166 -7.74 9.19 24.04
N LYS A 167 -7.06 8.15 23.57
CA LYS A 167 -6.39 8.13 22.27
C LYS A 167 -7.35 8.08 21.10
N LYS A 168 -8.50 7.41 21.26
CA LYS A 168 -9.46 7.17 20.17
C LYS A 168 -9.86 8.43 19.40
N PRO A 169 -10.22 9.57 20.01
CA PRO A 169 -10.53 10.81 19.29
C PRO A 169 -9.34 11.36 18.49
N MET A 170 -8.13 11.21 19.00
CA MET A 170 -6.90 11.68 18.33
C MET A 170 -6.60 10.83 17.08
N TYR A 171 -6.73 9.51 17.18
CA TYR A 171 -6.62 8.62 16.01
C TYR A 171 -7.70 8.91 14.97
N LEU A 172 -8.94 9.15 15.41
CA LEU A 172 -10.04 9.50 14.50
C LEU A 172 -9.78 10.83 13.77
N HIS A 173 -9.24 11.82 14.49
CA HIS A 173 -8.82 13.08 13.88
C HIS A 173 -7.75 12.84 12.80
N ASN A 174 -6.68 12.13 13.14
CA ASN A 174 -5.58 11.85 12.22
C ASN A 174 -6.03 11.04 10.99
N LEU A 175 -6.92 10.07 11.19
CA LEU A 175 -7.51 9.28 10.11
C LEU A 175 -8.29 10.16 9.12
N ARG A 176 -9.10 11.10 9.62
CA ARG A 176 -9.86 12.04 8.80
C ARG A 176 -9.00 13.08 8.11
N GLN A 177 -7.93 13.52 8.75
CA GLN A 177 -7.03 14.51 8.16
C GLN A 177 -6.17 13.92 7.03
N LEU A 178 -5.78 12.64 7.15
CA LEU A 178 -4.77 12.07 6.28
C LEU A 178 -5.29 11.01 5.32
N MET A 179 -6.25 10.19 5.73
CA MET A 179 -6.54 8.94 5.03
C MET A 179 -7.85 8.96 4.23
N VAL A 180 -8.89 9.57 4.77
CA VAL A 180 -10.23 9.55 4.15
C VAL A 180 -10.78 10.96 4.01
N HIS A 181 -11.50 11.19 2.91
CA HIS A 181 -12.18 12.46 2.65
C HIS A 181 -13.53 12.54 3.35
N LYS A 182 -14.37 11.51 3.20
CA LYS A 182 -15.72 11.50 3.77
C LYS A 182 -15.68 11.17 5.26
N PRO A 183 -16.29 11.97 6.13
CA PRO A 183 -16.33 11.71 7.57
C PRO A 183 -16.87 10.33 7.93
N GLU A 184 -17.87 9.83 7.18
CA GLU A 184 -18.47 8.50 7.36
C GLU A 184 -17.54 7.36 6.98
N SER A 185 -16.54 7.60 6.11
CA SER A 185 -15.53 6.62 5.75
C SER A 185 -14.54 6.35 6.90
N ALA A 186 -14.42 7.29 7.85
CA ALA A 186 -13.72 7.07 9.10
C ALA A 186 -14.58 6.24 10.08
N ASP A 187 -15.07 5.10 9.59
CA ASP A 187 -15.91 4.17 10.34
C ASP A 187 -15.09 3.38 11.40
N GLU A 188 -15.80 2.55 12.19
CA GLU A 188 -15.14 1.75 13.24
C GLU A 188 -14.13 0.73 12.67
N LEU A 189 -14.31 0.26 11.45
CA LEU A 189 -13.33 -0.63 10.79
C LEU A 189 -12.06 0.14 10.43
N ALA A 190 -12.19 1.30 9.77
CA ALA A 190 -11.07 2.16 9.43
C ALA A 190 -10.26 2.56 10.68
N LEU A 191 -10.99 2.95 11.74
CA LEU A 191 -10.36 3.36 12.99
C LEU A 191 -9.66 2.20 13.70
N THR A 192 -10.27 1.02 13.73
CA THR A 192 -9.64 -0.20 14.30
C THR A 192 -8.34 -0.53 13.57
N ILE A 193 -8.37 -0.57 12.24
CA ILE A 193 -7.20 -0.82 11.39
C ILE A 193 -6.11 0.23 11.67
N HIS A 194 -6.49 1.50 11.71
CA HIS A 194 -5.54 2.60 11.94
C HIS A 194 -4.85 2.48 13.30
N ILE A 195 -5.60 2.21 14.36
CA ILE A 195 -5.05 2.05 15.73
C ILE A 195 -4.09 0.86 15.80
N GLU A 196 -4.51 -0.31 15.29
CA GLU A 196 -3.70 -1.53 15.31
C GLU A 196 -2.40 -1.36 14.52
N ASN A 197 -2.50 -0.76 13.33
CA ASN A 197 -1.34 -0.51 12.48
C ASN A 197 -0.36 0.49 13.10
N MET A 198 -0.86 1.59 13.67
CA MET A 198 -0.03 2.57 14.37
C MET A 198 0.70 1.96 15.58
N ALA A 199 0.07 1.04 16.30
CA ALA A 199 0.68 0.34 17.42
C ALA A 199 1.84 -0.57 17.00
N LYS A 200 1.79 -1.12 15.79
CA LYS A 200 2.80 -2.04 15.22
C LYS A 200 3.82 -1.35 14.31
N ALA A 201 3.62 -0.08 13.96
CA ALA A 201 4.52 0.64 13.07
C ALA A 201 5.80 1.09 13.77
N ARG A 202 6.94 0.65 13.27
CA ARG A 202 8.29 0.95 13.77
C ARG A 202 9.15 1.67 12.74
N LEU A 203 8.82 1.52 11.45
CA LEU A 203 9.49 2.19 10.34
C LEU A 203 9.02 3.64 10.22
N ARG A 204 9.96 4.59 10.13
CA ARG A 204 9.68 6.01 9.89
C ARG A 204 9.81 6.32 8.39
N SER A 205 8.74 6.07 7.62
CA SER A 205 8.73 6.16 6.16
C SER A 205 8.73 7.59 5.60
N ARG A 206 8.19 8.58 6.33
CA ARG A 206 7.98 9.95 5.82
C ARG A 206 9.24 10.65 5.31
N GLY A 207 10.36 10.52 6.02
CA GLY A 207 11.63 11.14 5.61
C GLY A 207 12.14 10.59 4.28
N ILE A 208 11.94 9.30 4.05
CA ILE A 208 12.33 8.60 2.82
C ILE A 208 11.41 9.02 1.67
N ALA A 209 10.11 9.09 1.91
CA ALA A 209 9.10 9.40 0.89
C ALA A 209 9.09 10.88 0.43
N ARG A 210 9.87 11.76 1.07
CA ARG A 210 10.09 13.15 0.61
C ARG A 210 11.10 13.28 -0.53
N THR A 211 11.70 12.19 -0.96
CA THR A 211 12.68 12.19 -2.06
C THR A 211 12.01 11.89 -3.40
N LEU A 212 12.72 12.17 -4.49
CA LEU A 212 12.25 11.89 -5.87
C LEU A 212 12.58 10.46 -6.33
N VAL A 213 12.90 9.54 -5.43
CA VAL A 213 13.29 8.17 -5.76
C VAL A 213 12.22 7.46 -6.59
N LEU A 214 10.93 7.65 -6.26
CA LEU A 214 9.86 7.06 -7.07
C LEU A 214 9.84 7.67 -8.46
N ALA A 215 9.81 9.00 -8.59
CA ALA A 215 9.82 9.68 -9.88
C ALA A 215 10.98 9.19 -10.77
N ASP A 216 12.18 9.08 -10.21
CA ASP A 216 13.34 8.62 -10.94
C ASP A 216 13.26 7.14 -11.32
N SER A 217 12.73 6.29 -10.45
CA SER A 217 12.58 4.85 -10.71
C SER A 217 11.45 4.53 -11.70
N LEU A 218 10.49 5.42 -11.89
CA LEU A 218 9.46 5.24 -12.92
C LEU A 218 9.98 5.52 -14.34
N LYS A 219 11.09 6.23 -14.48
CA LYS A 219 11.73 6.40 -15.78
C LYS A 219 12.24 5.05 -16.29
N ASN A 220 11.88 4.70 -17.52
CA ASN A 220 12.25 3.40 -18.13
C ASN A 220 11.73 2.17 -17.32
N LEU A 221 10.56 2.29 -16.71
CA LEU A 221 9.92 1.17 -16.01
C LEU A 221 9.76 -0.02 -16.98
N PRO A 222 10.13 -1.25 -16.58
CA PRO A 222 10.18 -2.39 -17.51
C PRO A 222 8.81 -3.07 -17.76
N CYS A 223 7.71 -2.48 -17.29
CA CYS A 223 6.36 -3.05 -17.33
C CYS A 223 5.30 -1.97 -17.50
N SER A 224 4.02 -2.37 -17.65
CA SER A 224 2.89 -1.44 -17.69
C SER A 224 2.77 -0.65 -16.38
N LEU A 225 2.40 0.63 -16.49
CA LEU A 225 2.19 1.53 -15.36
C LEU A 225 0.73 1.99 -15.30
N HIS A 226 0.12 1.84 -14.15
CA HIS A 226 -1.22 2.33 -13.85
C HIS A 226 -1.16 3.20 -12.60
N CYS A 227 -1.81 4.36 -12.63
CA CYS A 227 -1.88 5.30 -11.51
C CYS A 227 -3.34 5.52 -11.14
N LEU A 228 -3.65 5.46 -9.85
CA LEU A 228 -4.99 5.65 -9.31
C LEU A 228 -4.92 6.53 -8.07
N PHE A 229 -5.70 7.59 -8.05
CA PHE A 229 -5.72 8.57 -6.97
C PHE A 229 -7.15 8.89 -6.55
N GLY A 230 -7.33 9.23 -5.28
CA GLY A 230 -8.53 9.94 -4.83
C GLY A 230 -8.42 11.42 -5.23
N GLU A 231 -9.51 11.99 -5.73
CA GLU A 231 -9.58 13.42 -6.09
C GLU A 231 -9.24 14.33 -4.91
N GLN A 232 -9.63 13.92 -3.71
CA GLN A 232 -9.44 14.65 -2.46
C GLN A 232 -8.25 14.13 -1.63
N ASP A 233 -7.26 13.50 -2.29
CA ASP A 233 -6.05 13.04 -1.61
C ASP A 233 -5.18 14.22 -1.17
N THR A 234 -5.26 14.55 0.10
CA THR A 234 -4.55 15.67 0.72
C THR A 234 -3.04 15.48 0.82
N THR A 235 -2.54 14.26 0.62
CA THR A 235 -1.08 13.98 0.68
C THR A 235 -0.36 14.37 -0.61
N LEU A 236 -1.11 14.49 -1.70
CA LEU A 236 -0.59 14.76 -3.05
C LEU A 236 -0.83 16.20 -3.51
N HIS A 237 -1.58 16.96 -2.73
CA HIS A 237 -1.87 18.35 -3.05
C HIS A 237 -0.58 19.20 -3.11
N PRO A 238 -0.43 20.15 -4.06
CA PRO A 238 -1.57 20.75 -4.74
C PRO A 238 -1.84 20.24 -6.17
N ASP A 239 -1.17 19.20 -6.69
CA ASP A 239 -1.03 19.12 -8.15
C ASP A 239 -1.18 17.70 -8.73
N LEU A 240 -2.42 17.14 -8.70
CA LEU A 240 -2.73 15.91 -9.45
C LEU A 240 -2.48 16.09 -10.95
N ASP A 241 -2.76 17.27 -11.53
CA ASP A 241 -2.56 17.56 -12.95
C ASP A 241 -1.07 17.51 -13.31
N GLY A 242 -0.20 18.04 -12.45
CA GLY A 242 1.24 17.97 -12.64
C GLY A 242 1.78 16.55 -12.49
N ILE A 243 1.22 15.76 -11.57
CA ILE A 243 1.57 14.34 -11.45
C ILE A 243 1.14 13.58 -12.70
N GLU A 244 -0.08 13.78 -13.20
CA GLU A 244 -0.57 13.15 -14.42
C GLU A 244 0.32 13.53 -15.61
N LYS A 245 0.59 14.81 -15.78
CA LYS A 245 1.48 15.27 -16.84
C LYS A 245 2.86 14.62 -16.75
N TYR A 246 3.47 14.60 -15.57
CA TYR A 246 4.77 13.95 -15.37
C TYR A 246 4.73 12.47 -15.76
N VAL A 247 3.72 11.72 -15.28
CA VAL A 247 3.56 10.30 -15.57
C VAL A 247 3.44 10.05 -17.08
N ARG A 248 2.61 10.82 -17.78
CA ARG A 248 2.43 10.70 -19.23
C ARG A 248 3.68 11.07 -20.03
N ASP A 249 4.45 12.05 -19.55
CA ASP A 249 5.71 12.45 -20.18
C ASP A 249 6.78 11.35 -20.10
N ILE A 250 6.86 10.62 -18.98
CA ILE A 250 7.87 9.56 -18.79
C ILE A 250 7.40 8.17 -19.22
N HIS A 251 6.08 7.93 -19.23
CA HIS A 251 5.46 6.67 -19.59
C HIS A 251 4.17 6.90 -20.38
N PRO A 252 4.24 7.19 -21.69
CA PRO A 252 3.07 7.61 -22.50
C PRO A 252 1.93 6.59 -22.52
N GLY A 253 2.22 5.30 -22.27
CA GLY A 253 1.22 4.23 -22.20
C GLY A 253 0.59 4.06 -20.79
N ALA A 254 0.96 4.88 -19.81
CA ALA A 254 0.39 4.76 -18.47
C ALA A 254 -1.10 5.11 -18.44
N SER A 255 -1.90 4.34 -17.73
CA SER A 255 -3.25 4.77 -17.35
C SER A 255 -3.22 5.65 -16.11
N PHE A 256 -4.09 6.65 -16.07
CA PHE A 256 -4.24 7.56 -14.94
C PHE A 256 -5.71 7.73 -14.62
N GLU A 257 -6.11 7.30 -13.43
CA GLU A 257 -7.50 7.27 -12.98
C GLU A 257 -7.66 8.13 -11.70
N ILE A 258 -8.67 8.97 -11.69
CA ILE A 258 -9.05 9.76 -10.51
C ILE A 258 -10.41 9.26 -10.03
N VAL A 259 -10.51 8.96 -8.75
CA VAL A 259 -11.76 8.55 -8.09
C VAL A 259 -12.33 9.77 -7.37
N GLU A 260 -13.44 10.30 -7.91
CA GLU A 260 -14.16 11.44 -7.35
C GLU A 260 -14.58 11.17 -5.89
N ASP A 261 -14.63 12.23 -5.09
CA ASP A 261 -15.09 12.18 -3.69
C ASP A 261 -14.34 11.17 -2.80
N ALA A 262 -13.07 10.88 -3.07
CA ALA A 262 -12.27 9.95 -2.28
C ALA A 262 -10.94 10.58 -1.86
N GLY A 263 -10.48 10.26 -0.66
CA GLY A 263 -9.22 10.73 -0.10
C GLY A 263 -8.04 9.81 -0.42
N HIS A 264 -7.03 9.86 0.45
CA HIS A 264 -5.78 9.12 0.26
C HIS A 264 -5.96 7.60 0.26
N TRP A 265 -6.75 7.06 1.18
CA TRP A 265 -7.02 5.62 1.28
C TRP A 265 -8.19 5.22 0.36
N VAL A 266 -8.05 5.57 -0.92
CA VAL A 266 -9.10 5.45 -1.93
C VAL A 266 -9.62 4.03 -2.10
N GLN A 267 -8.78 3.00 -1.99
CA GLN A 267 -9.18 1.59 -2.10
C GLN A 267 -10.00 1.10 -0.90
N PHE A 268 -9.98 1.82 0.21
CA PHE A 268 -10.86 1.60 1.35
C PHE A 268 -12.13 2.44 1.24
N GLU A 269 -12.01 3.70 0.83
CA GLU A 269 -13.10 4.68 0.83
C GLU A 269 -14.08 4.47 -0.32
N ALA A 270 -13.59 4.07 -1.50
CA ALA A 270 -14.38 3.79 -2.70
C ALA A 270 -14.10 2.38 -3.27
N PRO A 271 -14.31 1.31 -2.48
CA PRO A 271 -13.84 -0.03 -2.83
C PRO A 271 -14.49 -0.58 -4.10
N GLU A 272 -15.77 -0.33 -4.34
CA GLU A 272 -16.46 -0.83 -5.54
C GLU A 272 -15.82 -0.28 -6.82
N ARG A 273 -15.54 1.03 -6.84
CA ARG A 273 -14.93 1.70 -8.00
C ARG A 273 -13.48 1.26 -8.18
N VAL A 274 -12.70 1.22 -7.11
CA VAL A 274 -11.30 0.76 -7.16
C VAL A 274 -11.21 -0.70 -7.58
N ASN A 275 -12.05 -1.57 -7.04
CA ASN A 275 -12.08 -2.98 -7.38
C ASN A 275 -12.45 -3.20 -8.87
N ALA A 276 -13.37 -2.41 -9.43
CA ALA A 276 -13.70 -2.47 -10.85
C ALA A 276 -12.50 -2.06 -11.73
N ILE A 277 -11.79 -0.98 -11.34
CA ILE A 277 -10.58 -0.53 -12.04
C ILE A 277 -9.48 -1.60 -11.97
N LEU A 278 -9.21 -2.16 -10.78
CA LEU A 278 -8.21 -3.20 -10.59
C LEU A 278 -8.54 -4.46 -11.39
N SER A 279 -9.81 -4.90 -11.40
CA SER A 279 -10.23 -6.05 -12.21
C SER A 279 -9.97 -5.81 -13.70
N ARG A 280 -10.27 -4.63 -14.22
CA ARG A 280 -9.99 -4.26 -15.63
C ARG A 280 -8.48 -4.30 -15.91
N ILE A 281 -7.67 -3.61 -15.12
CA ILE A 281 -6.21 -3.57 -15.27
C ILE A 281 -5.62 -4.98 -15.31
N LEU A 282 -6.02 -5.83 -14.35
CA LEU A 282 -5.49 -7.19 -14.22
C LEU A 282 -5.95 -8.14 -15.32
N THR A 283 -7.07 -7.88 -16.01
CA THR A 283 -7.56 -8.71 -17.11
C THR A 283 -7.03 -8.28 -18.48
N GLU A 284 -6.63 -7.02 -18.63
CA GLU A 284 -6.06 -6.46 -19.86
C GLU A 284 -4.56 -6.76 -20.04
N ASN A 285 -3.85 -7.14 -18.95
CA ASN A 285 -2.44 -7.56 -18.90
C ASN A 285 -2.34 -9.09 -18.93
#